data_a31f4fd57311a9117343fe797b21a010
#
_entry.id   a31f4fd57311a9117343fe797b21a010
#
_cell.length_a   1.000
_cell.length_b   1.000
_cell.length_c   1.000
_cell.angle_alpha   90.00
_cell.angle_beta   90.00
_cell.angle_gamma   90.00
#
_symmetry.space_group_name_H-M   'P 1'
#
loop_
_entity.id
_entity.type
_entity.pdbx_description
1 polymer ?
#
loop_
_entity_poly.entity_id
_entity_poly.type
_entity_poly.pdbx_seq_one_letter_code
_entity_poly.pdbx_strand_id
1 'polypeptide(L)'
;MNYQADLITLKAQHSRMKARYEALLRKKDQEIEMLRNLIINPTRIAKVEDKSLDNLMKIVCDVLNVLPSEFFSKCRRQEYVLARFFFCYFANVYMKEATTKIGLYINRDHSTVIHGRNMIGDLLHIGAK
;
A
#
# COMPACT_ATOMS: atom_id res chain seq x y z
N MET A 1 2.30 -8.71 -49.05
CA MET A 1 2.26 -7.91 -47.79
C MET A 1 0.86 -7.93 -47.22
N ASN A 2 0.76 -8.45 -46.05
CA ASN A 2 -0.58 -8.65 -45.47
C ASN A 2 -0.76 -7.69 -44.29
N TYR A 3 -1.05 -6.42 -44.61
CA TYR A 3 -1.32 -5.37 -43.63
C TYR A 3 -2.47 -5.73 -42.69
N GLN A 4 -3.43 -6.48 -43.18
CA GLN A 4 -4.58 -6.92 -42.40
C GLN A 4 -4.18 -7.89 -41.28
N ALA A 5 -3.28 -8.83 -41.58
CA ALA A 5 -2.77 -9.76 -40.59
C ALA A 5 -1.96 -9.05 -39.48
N ASP A 6 -1.11 -8.09 -39.87
CA ASP A 6 -0.34 -7.28 -38.94
C ASP A 6 -1.25 -6.42 -38.06
N LEU A 7 -2.29 -5.86 -38.65
CA LEU A 7 -3.26 -5.03 -37.94
C LEU A 7 -4.04 -5.86 -36.91
N ILE A 8 -4.46 -7.07 -37.28
CA ILE A 8 -5.15 -8.01 -36.41
C ILE A 8 -4.25 -8.41 -35.22
N THR A 9 -2.99 -8.69 -35.52
CA THR A 9 -2.00 -9.04 -34.47
C THR A 9 -1.79 -7.89 -33.50
N LEU A 10 -1.65 -6.67 -34.01
CA LEU A 10 -1.53 -5.46 -33.19
C LEU A 10 -2.76 -5.23 -32.33
N LYS A 11 -3.95 -5.39 -32.88
CA LYS A 11 -5.19 -5.26 -32.11
C LYS A 11 -5.30 -6.32 -31.03
N ALA A 12 -4.91 -7.55 -31.32
CA ALA A 12 -4.92 -8.63 -30.34
C ALA A 12 -3.93 -8.36 -29.21
N GLN A 13 -2.73 -7.89 -29.53
CA GLN A 13 -1.73 -7.50 -28.52
C GLN A 13 -2.22 -6.33 -27.66
N HIS A 14 -2.82 -5.33 -28.28
CA HIS A 14 -3.37 -4.17 -27.58
C HIS A 14 -4.49 -4.59 -26.63
N SER A 15 -5.38 -5.48 -27.06
CA SER A 15 -6.45 -6.00 -26.22
C SER A 15 -5.92 -6.78 -25.02
N ARG A 16 -4.87 -7.58 -25.20
CA ARG A 16 -4.22 -8.31 -24.12
C ARG A 16 -3.57 -7.35 -23.13
N MET A 17 -2.86 -6.34 -23.61
CA MET A 17 -2.24 -5.32 -22.75
C MET A 17 -3.32 -4.55 -21.98
N LYS A 18 -4.40 -4.18 -22.65
CA LYS A 18 -5.52 -3.48 -22.01
C LYS A 18 -6.16 -4.33 -20.92
N ALA A 19 -6.38 -5.61 -21.18
CA ALA A 19 -6.94 -6.54 -20.19
C ALA A 19 -6.02 -6.69 -18.96
N ARG A 20 -4.70 -6.81 -19.18
CA ARG A 20 -3.72 -6.83 -18.09
C ARG A 20 -3.73 -5.55 -17.27
N TYR A 21 -3.79 -4.42 -17.95
CA TYR A 21 -3.80 -3.12 -17.31
C TYR A 21 -5.06 -2.92 -16.46
N GLU A 22 -6.21 -3.31 -16.99
CA GLU A 22 -7.48 -3.27 -16.27
C GLU A 22 -7.48 -4.21 -15.06
N ALA A 23 -6.90 -5.39 -15.19
CA ALA A 23 -6.77 -6.33 -14.07
C ALA A 23 -5.89 -5.76 -12.96
N LEU A 24 -4.77 -5.11 -13.33
CA LEU A 24 -3.89 -4.44 -12.38
C LEU A 24 -4.58 -3.26 -11.68
N LEU A 25 -5.36 -2.48 -12.44
CA LEU A 25 -6.14 -1.37 -11.88
C LEU A 25 -7.19 -1.86 -10.88
N ARG A 26 -7.90 -2.92 -11.22
CA ARG A 26 -8.88 -3.53 -10.30
C ARG A 26 -8.24 -4.01 -9.01
N LYS A 27 -7.07 -4.64 -9.11
CA LYS A 27 -6.33 -5.10 -7.96
C LYS A 27 -5.91 -3.94 -7.07
N LYS A 28 -5.43 -2.85 -7.65
CA LYS A 28 -5.08 -1.64 -6.92
C LYS A 28 -6.30 -0.97 -6.29
N ASP A 29 -7.42 -0.92 -7.00
CA ASP A 29 -8.67 -0.37 -6.48
C ASP A 29 -9.17 -1.17 -5.28
N GLN A 30 -9.08 -2.50 -5.32
CA GLN A 30 -9.43 -3.36 -4.20
C GLN A 30 -8.53 -3.11 -2.99
N GLU A 31 -7.24 -2.96 -3.21
CA GLU A 31 -6.28 -2.63 -2.14
C GLU A 31 -6.61 -1.27 -1.51
N ILE A 32 -6.90 -0.26 -2.33
CA ILE A 32 -7.29 1.08 -1.88
C ILE A 32 -8.59 1.01 -1.07
N GLU A 33 -9.55 0.23 -1.51
CA GLU A 33 -10.83 0.05 -0.81
C GLU A 33 -10.66 -0.64 0.53
N MET A 34 -9.85 -1.69 0.60
CA MET A 34 -9.52 -2.35 1.86
C MET A 34 -8.88 -1.37 2.85
N LEU A 35 -8.05 -0.49 2.36
CA LEU A 35 -7.34 0.50 3.16
C LEU A 35 -8.27 1.64 3.60
N ARG A 36 -9.23 2.03 2.75
CA ARG A 36 -10.29 2.96 3.13
C ARG A 36 -11.15 2.41 4.27
N ASN A 37 -11.47 1.12 4.21
CA ASN A 37 -12.24 0.46 5.26
C ASN A 37 -11.52 0.48 6.60
N LEU A 38 -10.19 0.37 6.60
CA LEU A 38 -9.37 0.52 7.80
C LEU A 38 -9.46 1.94 8.38
N ILE A 39 -9.60 2.96 7.54
CA ILE A 39 -9.67 4.36 7.95
C ILE A 39 -11.08 4.72 8.43
N ILE A 40 -12.12 4.19 7.78
CA ILE A 40 -13.53 4.41 8.17
C ILE A 40 -13.81 3.77 9.52
N ASN A 41 -13.08 2.70 9.88
CA ASN A 41 -13.16 2.06 11.18
C ASN A 41 -11.90 2.28 12.02
N PRO A 42 -11.58 3.54 12.39
CA PRO A 42 -10.41 3.81 13.25
C PRO A 42 -10.54 3.18 14.62
N THR A 43 -11.75 2.81 15.03
CA THR A 43 -12.00 2.06 16.26
C THR A 43 -11.31 0.71 16.29
N ARG A 44 -11.03 0.10 15.14
CA ARG A 44 -10.30 -1.17 15.06
C ARG A 44 -8.83 -1.00 15.43
N ILE A 45 -8.24 0.15 15.11
CA ILE A 45 -6.87 0.51 15.47
C ILE A 45 -6.83 1.08 16.88
N ALA A 46 -7.85 1.83 17.30
CA ALA A 46 -7.96 2.40 18.64
C ALA A 46 -8.29 1.37 19.72
N LYS A 47 -8.90 0.24 19.36
CA LYS A 47 -9.20 -0.87 20.28
C LYS A 47 -8.01 -1.80 20.52
N VAL A 48 -6.88 -1.57 19.89
CA VAL A 48 -5.66 -2.27 20.20
C VAL A 48 -5.22 -1.76 21.58
N GLU A 49 -5.47 -2.55 22.61
CA GLU A 49 -5.18 -2.22 24.00
C GLU A 49 -3.71 -1.88 24.22
N ASP A 50 -2.88 -2.43 23.38
CA ASP A 50 -1.45 -2.17 23.33
C ASP A 50 -1.17 -1.27 22.14
N LYS A 51 -1.08 0.03 22.36
CA LYS A 51 -0.73 1.01 21.33
C LYS A 51 0.74 0.85 20.91
N SER A 52 1.17 -0.38 20.68
CA SER A 52 2.52 -0.66 20.26
C SER A 52 2.62 -0.69 18.75
N LEU A 53 3.79 -0.33 18.24
CA LEU A 53 4.08 -0.40 16.82
C LEU A 53 4.00 -1.85 16.31
N ASP A 54 4.34 -2.83 17.18
CA ASP A 54 4.23 -4.25 16.83
C ASP A 54 2.81 -4.66 16.51
N ASN A 55 1.83 -4.21 17.29
CA ASN A 55 0.43 -4.52 17.04
C ASN A 55 -0.07 -3.88 15.74
N LEU A 56 0.33 -2.64 15.49
CA LEU A 56 0.01 -1.98 14.23
C LEU A 56 0.62 -2.71 13.04
N MET A 57 1.87 -3.13 13.16
CA MET A 57 2.55 -3.92 12.14
C MET A 57 1.81 -5.22 11.85
N LYS A 58 1.40 -5.93 12.88
CA LYS A 58 0.63 -7.18 12.73
C LYS A 58 -0.68 -6.96 11.99
N ILE A 59 -1.40 -5.89 12.35
CA ILE A 59 -2.68 -5.54 11.70
C ILE A 59 -2.46 -5.22 10.23
N VAL A 60 -1.49 -4.39 9.91
CA VAL A 60 -1.18 -3.99 8.53
C VAL A 60 -0.77 -5.21 7.71
N CYS A 61 0.10 -6.05 8.25
CA CYS A 61 0.55 -7.27 7.57
C CYS A 61 -0.62 -8.24 7.33
N ASP A 62 -1.49 -8.38 8.29
CA ASP A 62 -2.66 -9.26 8.19
C ASP A 62 -3.62 -8.79 7.11
N VAL A 63 -3.92 -7.49 7.09
CA VAL A 63 -4.86 -6.91 6.11
C VAL A 63 -4.29 -6.97 4.69
N LEU A 64 -3.00 -6.73 4.51
CA LEU A 64 -2.37 -6.70 3.21
C LEU A 64 -1.79 -8.05 2.78
N ASN A 65 -1.95 -9.08 3.59
CA ASN A 65 -1.42 -10.44 3.33
C ASN A 65 0.11 -10.42 3.10
N VAL A 66 0.81 -9.63 3.89
CA VAL A 66 2.27 -9.56 3.88
C VAL A 66 2.79 -10.23 5.16
N LEU A 67 3.81 -11.07 5.02
CA LEU A 67 4.44 -11.68 6.18
C LEU A 67 5.31 -10.65 6.93
N PRO A 68 5.42 -10.74 8.26
CA PRO A 68 6.30 -9.82 9.00
C PRO A 68 7.75 -9.84 8.51
N SER A 69 8.26 -11.01 8.12
CA SER A 69 9.60 -11.13 7.54
C SER A 69 9.74 -10.36 6.24
N GLU A 70 8.69 -10.35 5.42
CA GLU A 70 8.65 -9.58 4.18
C GLU A 70 8.52 -8.08 4.45
N PHE A 71 7.74 -7.71 5.44
CA PHE A 71 7.56 -6.33 5.87
C PHE A 71 8.90 -5.70 6.27
N PHE A 72 9.71 -6.40 7.02
CA PHE A 72 11.02 -5.93 7.46
C PHE A 72 12.14 -6.18 6.45
N SER A 73 11.86 -6.87 5.35
CA SER A 73 12.87 -7.18 4.35
C SER A 73 13.30 -5.92 3.58
N LYS A 74 14.47 -6.00 2.95
CA LYS A 74 14.95 -4.93 2.05
C LYS A 74 14.35 -5.05 0.65
N CYS A 75 13.45 -5.99 0.43
CA CYS A 75 12.82 -6.19 -0.86
C CYS A 75 11.96 -4.98 -1.22
N ARG A 76 12.10 -4.51 -2.46
CA ARG A 76 11.39 -3.34 -2.97
C ARG A 76 10.13 -3.72 -3.76
N ARG A 77 9.59 -4.91 -3.53
CA ARG A 77 8.31 -5.25 -4.13
C ARG A 77 7.26 -4.24 -3.69
N GLN A 78 6.45 -3.80 -4.64
CA GLN A 78 5.46 -2.76 -4.43
C GLN A 78 4.52 -3.08 -3.26
N GLU A 79 4.16 -4.34 -3.11
CA GLU A 79 3.29 -4.83 -2.03
C GLU A 79 3.91 -4.59 -0.65
N TYR A 80 5.20 -4.87 -0.50
CA TYR A 80 5.92 -4.71 0.76
C TYR A 80 6.19 -3.24 1.06
N VAL A 81 6.54 -2.47 0.04
CA VAL A 81 6.75 -1.02 0.18
C VAL A 81 5.44 -0.35 0.59
N LEU A 82 4.34 -0.75 -0.03
CA LEU A 82 3.02 -0.23 0.29
C LEU A 82 2.64 -0.52 1.74
N ALA A 83 2.88 -1.74 2.21
CA ALA A 83 2.62 -2.13 3.60
C ALA A 83 3.41 -1.26 4.58
N ARG A 84 4.69 -1.00 4.31
CA ARG A 84 5.52 -0.12 5.13
C ARG A 84 5.00 1.31 5.14
N PHE A 85 4.56 1.81 3.98
CA PHE A 85 4.01 3.17 3.88
C PHE A 85 2.70 3.32 4.65
N PHE A 86 1.83 2.32 4.60
CA PHE A 86 0.61 2.30 5.41
C PHE A 86 0.92 2.28 6.89
N PHE A 87 1.88 1.46 7.29
CA PHE A 87 2.35 1.44 8.66
C PHE A 87 2.83 2.82 9.11
N CYS A 88 3.65 3.49 8.29
CA CYS A 88 4.16 4.82 8.58
C CYS A 88 3.02 5.84 8.74
N TYR A 89 2.05 5.80 7.85
CA TYR A 89 0.90 6.70 7.90
C TYR A 89 0.10 6.52 9.18
N PHE A 90 -0.30 5.30 9.51
CA PHE A 90 -1.10 5.03 10.69
C PHE A 90 -0.34 5.30 11.97
N ALA A 91 0.94 4.94 12.03
CA ALA A 91 1.75 5.18 13.21
C ALA A 91 1.93 6.67 13.49
N ASN A 92 2.13 7.48 12.46
CA ASN A 92 2.34 8.91 12.62
C ASN A 92 1.03 9.68 12.84
N VAL A 93 0.01 9.40 12.03
CA VAL A 93 -1.25 10.17 12.04
C VAL A 93 -2.17 9.74 13.18
N TYR A 94 -2.36 8.44 13.39
CA TYR A 94 -3.31 7.93 14.39
C TYR A 94 -2.66 7.67 15.75
N MET A 95 -1.49 7.09 15.78
CA MET A 95 -0.77 6.81 17.03
C MET A 95 0.09 7.99 17.50
N LYS A 96 0.26 8.99 16.64
CA LYS A 96 1.06 10.20 16.91
C LYS A 96 2.51 9.89 17.31
N GLU A 97 3.05 8.82 16.78
CA GLU A 97 4.45 8.48 16.99
C GLU A 97 5.37 9.36 16.14
N ALA A 98 6.55 9.66 16.67
CA ALA A 98 7.53 10.47 15.96
C ALA A 98 8.07 9.71 14.72
N THR A 99 8.32 10.44 13.64
CA THR A 99 8.85 9.86 12.40
C THR A 99 10.20 9.16 12.62
N THR A 100 11.02 9.69 13.50
CA THR A 100 12.30 9.08 13.87
C THR A 100 12.11 7.73 14.56
N LYS A 101 11.16 7.62 15.48
CA LYS A 101 10.83 6.37 16.16
C LYS A 101 10.29 5.32 15.19
N ILE A 102 9.43 5.72 14.28
CA ILE A 102 8.89 4.84 13.23
C ILE A 102 10.01 4.35 12.33
N GLY A 103 10.89 5.25 11.91
CA GLY A 103 12.04 4.90 11.08
C GLY A 103 12.96 3.89 11.74
N LEU A 104 13.24 4.06 13.02
CA LEU A 104 14.03 3.09 13.80
C LEU A 104 13.36 1.71 13.84
N TYR A 105 12.05 1.69 14.01
CA TYR A 105 11.30 0.44 14.06
C TYR A 105 11.38 -0.36 12.76
N ILE A 106 11.20 0.31 11.61
CA ILE A 106 11.24 -0.34 10.29
C ILE A 106 12.66 -0.38 9.72
N ASN A 107 13.64 0.12 10.44
CA ASN A 107 15.04 0.22 10.00
C ASN A 107 15.19 1.01 8.70
N ARG A 108 14.54 2.16 8.66
CA ARG A 108 14.60 3.11 7.55
C ARG A 108 14.84 4.52 8.07
N ASP A 109 15.27 5.40 7.18
CA ASP A 109 15.46 6.81 7.51
C ASP A 109 14.12 7.51 7.73
N HIS A 110 14.12 8.54 8.58
CA HIS A 110 12.91 9.33 8.85
C HIS A 110 12.34 9.98 7.58
N SER A 111 13.19 10.32 6.62
CA SER A 111 12.75 10.87 5.33
C SER A 111 11.90 9.87 4.54
N THR A 112 12.23 8.58 4.61
CA THR A 112 11.43 7.50 4.02
C THR A 112 10.05 7.41 4.69
N VAL A 113 10.00 7.57 6.00
CA VAL A 113 8.74 7.57 6.76
C VAL A 113 7.86 8.74 6.34
N ILE A 114 8.42 9.94 6.22
CA ILE A 114 7.70 11.13 5.79
C ILE A 114 7.17 10.96 4.35
N HIS A 115 8.00 10.43 3.46
CA HIS A 115 7.63 10.16 2.09
C HIS A 115 6.45 9.17 2.01
N GLY A 116 6.54 8.06 2.74
CA GLY A 116 5.49 7.06 2.78
C GLY A 116 4.18 7.61 3.34
N ARG A 117 4.27 8.35 4.45
CA ARG A 117 3.11 9.01 5.04
C ARG A 117 2.42 9.94 4.05
N ASN A 118 3.19 10.76 3.34
CA ASN A 118 2.65 11.71 2.38
C ASN A 118 2.02 11.00 1.17
N MET A 119 2.67 9.95 0.67
CA MET A 119 2.12 9.17 -0.44
C MET A 119 0.78 8.54 -0.09
N ILE A 120 0.65 7.95 1.08
CA ILE A 120 -0.61 7.35 1.53
C ILE A 120 -1.67 8.43 1.76
N GLY A 121 -1.30 9.53 2.38
CA GLY A 121 -2.20 10.67 2.57
C GLY A 121 -2.76 11.18 1.24
N ASP A 122 -1.91 11.32 0.24
CA ASP A 122 -2.33 11.76 -1.09
C ASP A 122 -3.25 10.75 -1.77
N LEU A 123 -2.92 9.46 -1.69
CA LEU A 123 -3.75 8.38 -2.25
C LEU A 123 -5.15 8.37 -1.62
N LEU A 124 -5.22 8.53 -0.32
CA LEU A 124 -6.49 8.56 0.39
C LEU A 124 -7.31 9.81 0.06
N HIS A 125 -6.65 10.94 -0.09
CA HIS A 125 -7.28 12.20 -0.45
C HIS A 125 -7.84 12.15 -1.87
N ILE A 126 -7.07 11.64 -2.82
CA ILE A 126 -7.51 11.43 -4.20
C ILE A 126 -8.68 10.45 -4.25
N GLY A 127 -8.61 9.40 -3.46
CA GLY A 127 -9.66 8.39 -3.37
C GLY A 127 -10.96 8.87 -2.71
N ALA A 128 -10.92 9.99 -1.97
CA ALA A 128 -12.08 10.56 -1.29
C ALA A 128 -12.93 11.46 -2.19
N LYS A 129 -12.45 11.70 -3.38
CA LYS A 129 -13.23 12.45 -4.37
C LYS A 129 -14.12 11.48 -5.18
#